data_80741b7fcc5886531001df204d6abcda
#
_entry.id   80741b7fcc5886531001df204d6abcda
#
_cell.length_a   1.000
_cell.length_b   1.000
_cell.length_c   1.000
_cell.angle_alpha   90.00
_cell.angle_beta   90.00
_cell.angle_gamma   90.00
#
_symmetry.space_group_name_H-M   'P 1'
#
loop_
_entity.id
_entity.type
_entity.pdbx_description
1 polymer ?
#
loop_
_entity_poly.entity_id
_entity_poly.type
_entity_poly.pdbx_seq_one_letter_code
_entity_poly.pdbx_strand_id
1 'polypeptide(L)'
;EHFSRRAETFIDKGSTVSWLAIDRKAAGFIVLSDTLRPDAGKMIDGIRQTGVSPVLLTGDHQNAAEFIAVQIGITDIHAGCLPEDKLHWIDSYQKDGGHVCMIGDGINDAPALKKSYVGIAMGKVGSDIAVDAADIALVDDEIRELPHLLRLSKRMMTTIKLNLTFSMTLNFIAIVLAITGVLNPVVGALVHNAGSVLVIINSALLLTWKKKNKTGTER
;
A
#
# COMPACT_ATOMS: atom_id res chain seq x y z
N GLU A 1 14.89 -0.71 42.77
CA GLU A 1 15.96 -1.32 41.95
C GLU A 1 15.54 -2.63 41.25
N HIS A 2 14.92 -3.59 41.98
CA HIS A 2 14.55 -4.87 41.38
C HIS A 2 13.51 -4.75 40.24
N PHE A 3 12.51 -3.89 40.40
CA PHE A 3 11.51 -3.64 39.36
C PHE A 3 12.12 -2.90 38.15
N SER A 4 13.07 -1.98 38.35
CA SER A 4 13.70 -1.20 37.28
C SER A 4 14.44 -2.11 36.29
N ARG A 5 15.30 -3.01 36.80
CA ARG A 5 16.04 -3.94 35.94
C ARG A 5 15.12 -4.87 35.12
N ARG A 6 14.03 -5.34 35.71
CA ARG A 6 13.06 -6.16 34.97
C ARG A 6 12.30 -5.35 33.93
N ALA A 7 11.94 -4.11 34.21
CA ALA A 7 11.29 -3.22 33.26
C ALA A 7 12.21 -2.88 32.07
N GLU A 8 13.49 -2.61 32.34
CA GLU A 8 14.49 -2.34 31.29
C GLU A 8 14.55 -3.48 30.25
N THR A 9 14.50 -4.74 30.67
CA THR A 9 14.52 -5.88 29.72
C THR A 9 13.32 -5.93 28.76
N PHE A 10 12.18 -5.33 29.15
CA PHE A 10 11.02 -5.20 28.30
C PHE A 10 11.09 -3.95 27.42
N ILE A 11 11.61 -2.84 27.96
CA ILE A 11 11.84 -1.59 27.21
C ILE A 11 12.84 -1.85 26.07
N ASP A 12 13.92 -2.56 26.33
CA ASP A 12 14.93 -2.94 25.33
C ASP A 12 14.36 -3.83 24.21
N LYS A 13 13.27 -4.55 24.50
CA LYS A 13 12.51 -5.36 23.51
C LYS A 13 11.39 -4.57 22.83
N GLY A 14 11.35 -3.26 23.00
CA GLY A 14 10.36 -2.40 22.36
C GLY A 14 8.99 -2.37 23.02
N SER A 15 8.85 -2.89 24.26
CA SER A 15 7.59 -2.82 24.99
C SER A 15 7.40 -1.49 25.71
N THR A 16 6.17 -1.04 25.82
CA THR A 16 5.80 0.10 26.68
C THR A 16 5.61 -0.39 28.11
N VAL A 17 6.24 0.27 29.08
CA VAL A 17 6.12 -0.05 30.50
C VAL A 17 5.38 1.07 31.22
N SER A 18 4.23 0.74 31.82
CA SER A 18 3.47 1.62 32.69
C SER A 18 3.68 1.25 34.15
N TRP A 19 4.21 2.21 34.96
CA TRP A 19 4.48 2.00 36.37
C TRP A 19 3.22 2.15 37.22
N LEU A 20 3.06 1.24 38.17
CA LEU A 20 2.04 1.31 39.21
C LEU A 20 2.68 1.75 40.52
N ALA A 21 2.11 2.77 41.12
CA ALA A 21 2.50 3.23 42.45
C ALA A 21 1.29 3.24 43.39
N ILE A 22 1.48 2.72 44.63
CA ILE A 22 0.53 2.78 45.75
C ILE A 22 1.21 3.52 46.88
N ASP A 23 0.55 4.52 47.43
CA ASP A 23 1.07 5.36 48.53
C ASP A 23 2.50 5.91 48.23
N ARG A 24 2.74 6.38 47.03
CA ARG A 24 4.03 6.88 46.50
C ARG A 24 5.15 5.84 46.46
N LYS A 25 4.83 4.57 46.60
CA LYS A 25 5.80 3.46 46.45
C LYS A 25 5.49 2.65 45.19
N ALA A 26 6.54 2.31 44.45
CA ALA A 26 6.39 1.46 43.28
C ALA A 26 5.84 0.09 43.71
N ALA A 27 4.64 -0.27 43.27
CA ALA A 27 3.97 -1.51 43.56
C ALA A 27 4.16 -2.58 42.47
N GLY A 28 4.45 -2.12 41.24
CA GLY A 28 4.67 -2.99 40.09
C GLY A 28 4.71 -2.21 38.78
N PHE A 29 4.64 -2.93 37.68
CA PHE A 29 4.52 -2.34 36.35
C PHE A 29 3.69 -3.25 35.44
N ILE A 30 3.06 -2.66 34.44
CA ILE A 30 2.34 -3.34 33.38
C ILE A 30 3.14 -3.20 32.09
N VAL A 31 3.32 -4.30 31.38
CA VAL A 31 4.02 -4.33 30.09
C VAL A 31 2.98 -4.41 28.99
N LEU A 32 3.05 -3.47 28.06
CA LEU A 32 2.24 -3.45 26.84
C LEU A 32 3.19 -3.70 25.68
N SER A 33 2.91 -4.75 24.90
CA SER A 33 3.71 -5.10 23.73
C SER A 33 2.79 -5.24 22.52
N ASP A 34 3.17 -4.61 21.45
CA ASP A 34 2.47 -4.81 20.18
C ASP A 34 2.82 -6.18 19.60
N THR A 35 1.83 -6.82 19.04
CA THR A 35 1.99 -8.12 18.40
C THR A 35 1.88 -7.94 16.89
N LEU A 36 2.90 -8.38 16.18
CA LEU A 36 2.86 -8.42 14.72
C LEU A 36 1.77 -9.38 14.23
N ARG A 37 1.06 -8.97 13.19
CA ARG A 37 0.16 -9.89 12.48
C ARG A 37 0.99 -11.02 11.86
N PRO A 38 0.52 -12.29 11.93
CA PRO A 38 1.31 -13.45 11.50
C PRO A 38 1.85 -13.39 10.07
N ASP A 39 1.14 -12.67 9.18
CA ASP A 39 1.49 -12.56 7.77
C ASP A 39 2.20 -11.24 7.41
N ALA A 40 2.54 -10.39 8.38
CA ALA A 40 3.12 -9.07 8.13
C ALA A 40 4.43 -9.15 7.32
N GLY A 41 5.37 -10.02 7.69
CA GLY A 41 6.61 -10.20 6.94
C GLY A 41 6.39 -10.65 5.50
N LYS A 42 5.49 -11.62 5.28
CA LYS A 42 5.15 -12.10 3.93
C LYS A 42 4.50 -10.99 3.08
N MET A 43 3.70 -10.14 3.70
CA MET A 43 3.08 -9.01 3.04
C MET A 43 4.14 -7.99 2.61
N ILE A 44 5.07 -7.62 3.49
CA ILE A 44 6.18 -6.71 3.18
C ILE A 44 7.06 -7.28 2.05
N ASP A 45 7.39 -8.55 2.09
CA ASP A 45 8.12 -9.21 0.99
C ASP A 45 7.34 -9.17 -0.33
N GLY A 46 6.03 -9.39 -0.25
CA GLY A 46 5.13 -9.27 -1.39
C GLY A 46 5.11 -7.87 -2.00
N ILE A 47 5.15 -6.82 -1.18
CA ILE A 47 5.24 -5.42 -1.62
C ILE A 47 6.59 -5.18 -2.32
N ARG A 48 7.71 -5.60 -1.72
CA ARG A 48 9.04 -5.46 -2.33
C ARG A 48 9.14 -6.14 -3.70
N GLN A 49 8.54 -7.32 -3.86
CA GLN A 49 8.49 -8.02 -5.15
C GLN A 49 7.75 -7.24 -6.23
N THR A 50 6.94 -6.25 -5.85
CA THR A 50 6.33 -5.32 -6.82
C THR A 50 7.24 -4.15 -7.19
N GLY A 51 8.46 -4.04 -6.61
CA GLY A 51 9.39 -2.93 -6.83
C GLY A 51 9.02 -1.68 -6.03
N VAL A 52 8.27 -1.84 -4.94
CA VAL A 52 7.94 -0.78 -3.97
C VAL A 52 8.81 -0.97 -2.74
N SER A 53 9.41 0.11 -2.25
CA SER A 53 10.23 0.12 -1.02
C SER A 53 9.34 0.43 0.18
N PRO A 54 9.19 -0.49 1.15
CA PRO A 54 8.45 -0.22 2.37
C PRO A 54 9.27 0.63 3.34
N VAL A 55 8.62 1.62 3.95
CA VAL A 55 9.15 2.52 4.97
C VAL A 55 8.26 2.47 6.19
N LEU A 56 8.82 2.47 7.38
CA LEU A 56 8.08 2.53 8.64
C LEU A 56 8.11 3.95 9.20
N LEU A 57 6.94 4.60 9.27
CA LEU A 57 6.74 5.89 9.95
C LEU A 57 5.88 5.65 11.20
N THR A 58 6.45 5.81 12.38
CA THR A 58 5.74 5.55 13.63
C THR A 58 6.01 6.63 14.68
N GLY A 59 5.02 6.87 15.54
CA GLY A 59 5.18 7.71 16.73
C GLY A 59 5.86 7.00 17.90
N ASP A 60 6.11 5.69 17.78
CA ASP A 60 6.76 4.90 18.83
C ASP A 60 8.23 5.26 18.99
N HIS A 61 8.80 4.88 20.14
CA HIS A 61 10.21 5.07 20.41
C HIS A 61 11.08 4.22 19.48
N GLN A 62 12.31 4.68 19.23
CA GLN A 62 13.27 4.08 18.32
C GLN A 62 13.45 2.57 18.54
N ASN A 63 13.64 2.13 19.78
CA ASN A 63 13.86 0.71 20.10
C ASN A 63 12.65 -0.16 19.72
N ALA A 64 11.43 0.34 19.92
CA ALA A 64 10.19 -0.37 19.56
C ALA A 64 10.06 -0.48 18.05
N ALA A 65 10.29 0.63 17.34
CA ALA A 65 10.23 0.67 15.89
C ALA A 65 11.25 -0.26 15.24
N GLU A 66 12.50 -0.26 15.70
CA GLU A 66 13.56 -1.14 15.22
C GLU A 66 13.25 -2.62 15.49
N PHE A 67 12.75 -2.94 16.68
CA PHE A 67 12.37 -4.32 17.02
C PHE A 67 11.30 -4.87 16.07
N ILE A 68 10.28 -4.07 15.77
CA ILE A 68 9.22 -4.43 14.83
C ILE A 68 9.76 -4.52 13.40
N ALA A 69 10.53 -3.51 12.97
CA ALA A 69 11.05 -3.42 11.62
C ALA A 69 11.95 -4.59 11.24
N VAL A 70 12.83 -5.02 12.15
CA VAL A 70 13.70 -6.19 11.96
C VAL A 70 12.87 -7.46 11.71
N GLN A 71 11.78 -7.67 12.45
CA GLN A 71 10.94 -8.86 12.31
C GLN A 71 10.20 -8.93 10.98
N ILE A 72 9.84 -7.77 10.40
CA ILE A 72 9.16 -7.68 9.10
C ILE A 72 10.11 -7.32 7.97
N GLY A 73 11.39 -7.15 8.29
CA GLY A 73 12.45 -6.88 7.34
C GLY A 73 12.45 -5.47 6.76
N ILE A 74 11.84 -4.46 7.37
CA ILE A 74 11.93 -3.06 6.94
C ILE A 74 13.25 -2.46 7.44
N THR A 75 13.96 -1.75 6.56
CA THR A 75 15.26 -1.13 6.87
C THR A 75 15.20 0.39 6.96
N ASP A 76 14.19 0.99 6.34
CA ASP A 76 13.99 2.44 6.38
C ASP A 76 12.95 2.76 7.46
N ILE A 77 13.40 3.36 8.57
CA ILE A 77 12.62 3.50 9.81
C ILE A 77 12.72 4.95 10.28
N HIS A 78 11.56 5.55 10.53
CA HIS A 78 11.43 6.87 11.16
C HIS A 78 10.53 6.73 12.36
N ALA A 79 11.15 6.71 13.54
CA ALA A 79 10.50 6.57 14.83
C ALA A 79 10.29 7.93 15.51
N GLY A 80 9.42 7.98 16.53
CA GLY A 80 9.12 9.20 17.28
C GLY A 80 8.45 10.29 16.45
N CYS A 81 7.86 9.95 15.31
CA CYS A 81 7.26 10.91 14.39
C CYS A 81 5.97 11.50 14.98
N LEU A 82 5.93 12.81 15.11
CA LEU A 82 4.68 13.54 15.26
C LEU A 82 3.90 13.54 13.93
N PRO A 83 2.59 13.85 13.95
CA PRO A 83 1.81 13.95 12.72
C PRO A 83 2.43 14.88 11.66
N GLU A 84 3.03 15.99 12.10
CA GLU A 84 3.71 16.96 11.24
C GLU A 84 4.97 16.39 10.60
N ASP A 85 5.74 15.57 11.34
CA ASP A 85 6.94 14.92 10.81
C ASP A 85 6.58 13.93 9.69
N LYS A 86 5.47 13.20 9.82
CA LYS A 86 4.97 12.32 8.77
C LYS A 86 4.67 13.09 7.48
N LEU A 87 4.07 14.28 7.59
CA LEU A 87 3.81 15.16 6.44
C LEU A 87 5.12 15.62 5.78
N HIS A 88 6.12 16.01 6.56
CA HIS A 88 7.42 16.41 6.06
C HIS A 88 8.14 15.29 5.31
N TRP A 89 8.09 14.07 5.84
CA TRP A 89 8.66 12.89 5.19
C TRP A 89 7.99 12.62 3.85
N ILE A 90 6.65 12.64 3.79
CA ILE A 90 5.89 12.44 2.56
C ILE A 90 6.25 13.52 1.54
N ASP A 91 6.28 14.79 1.94
CA ASP A 91 6.66 15.91 1.08
C ASP A 91 8.07 15.75 0.51
N SER A 92 9.03 15.36 1.34
CA SER A 92 10.41 15.15 0.95
C SER A 92 10.52 14.11 -0.17
N TYR A 93 9.96 12.92 0.06
CA TYR A 93 9.96 11.85 -0.94
C TYR A 93 9.25 12.24 -2.26
N GLN A 94 8.16 13.01 -2.16
CA GLN A 94 7.41 13.43 -3.36
C GLN A 94 8.07 14.56 -4.14
N LYS A 95 8.81 15.46 -3.48
CA LYS A 95 9.57 16.52 -4.15
C LYS A 95 10.69 15.98 -5.03
N ASP A 96 11.27 14.84 -4.66
CA ASP A 96 12.32 14.15 -5.43
C ASP A 96 11.74 13.31 -6.58
N GLY A 97 10.45 13.49 -6.90
CA GLY A 97 9.75 12.77 -7.97
C GLY A 97 9.28 11.38 -7.58
N GLY A 98 9.37 11.01 -6.31
CA GLY A 98 8.81 9.76 -5.77
C GLY A 98 7.29 9.81 -5.66
N HIS A 99 6.66 8.63 -5.63
CA HIS A 99 5.24 8.48 -5.38
C HIS A 99 5.06 7.72 -4.08
N VAL A 100 4.49 8.37 -3.07
CA VAL A 100 4.28 7.80 -1.75
C VAL A 100 2.88 7.20 -1.65
N CYS A 101 2.80 5.94 -1.25
CA CYS A 101 1.57 5.31 -0.80
C CYS A 101 1.59 5.23 0.73
N MET A 102 0.74 6.00 1.39
CA MET A 102 0.60 6.00 2.85
C MET A 102 -0.48 5.02 3.27
N ILE A 103 -0.20 4.22 4.30
CA ILE A 103 -1.16 3.31 4.92
C ILE A 103 -1.30 3.73 6.38
N GLY A 104 -2.52 3.96 6.83
CA GLY A 104 -2.82 4.38 8.20
C GLY A 104 -4.20 3.93 8.66
N ASP A 105 -4.43 3.97 9.97
CA ASP A 105 -5.67 3.50 10.60
C ASP A 105 -6.32 4.55 11.52
N GLY A 106 -5.59 5.60 11.89
CA GLY A 106 -6.01 6.56 12.90
C GLY A 106 -6.33 7.96 12.39
N ILE A 107 -6.97 8.73 13.26
CA ILE A 107 -7.27 10.16 13.04
C ILE A 107 -5.97 10.95 12.80
N ASN A 108 -4.90 10.57 13.52
CA ASN A 108 -3.59 11.21 13.41
C ASN A 108 -2.93 11.00 12.05
N ASP A 109 -3.32 9.97 11.32
CA ASP A 109 -2.80 9.64 10.00
C ASP A 109 -3.59 10.32 8.86
N ALA A 110 -4.78 10.83 9.13
CA ALA A 110 -5.64 11.45 8.11
C ALA A 110 -4.94 12.56 7.31
N PRO A 111 -4.19 13.50 7.91
CA PRO A 111 -3.44 14.49 7.15
C PRO A 111 -2.37 13.86 6.25
N ALA A 112 -1.69 12.80 6.71
CA ALA A 112 -0.65 12.09 5.97
C ALA A 112 -1.25 11.27 4.81
N LEU A 113 -2.40 10.60 5.04
CA LEU A 113 -3.17 9.91 4.00
C LEU A 113 -3.56 10.88 2.89
N LYS A 114 -4.13 12.04 3.25
CA LYS A 114 -4.54 13.06 2.28
C LYS A 114 -3.39 13.70 1.52
N LYS A 115 -2.22 13.79 2.15
CA LYS A 115 -1.01 14.40 1.57
C LYS A 115 -0.28 13.47 0.62
N SER A 116 -0.35 12.17 0.84
CA SER A 116 0.33 11.16 0.04
C SER A 116 -0.22 11.11 -1.40
N TYR A 117 0.57 10.54 -2.31
CA TYR A 117 0.13 10.33 -3.70
C TYR A 117 -1.03 9.33 -3.77
N VAL A 118 -1.03 8.34 -2.89
CA VAL A 118 -2.16 7.42 -2.64
C VAL A 118 -2.27 7.18 -1.14
N GLY A 119 -3.42 7.49 -0.55
CA GLY A 119 -3.76 7.17 0.83
C GLY A 119 -4.58 5.89 0.90
N ILE A 120 -4.19 4.95 1.78
CA ILE A 120 -4.92 3.72 2.06
C ILE A 120 -5.29 3.68 3.54
N ALA A 121 -6.58 3.69 3.85
CA ALA A 121 -7.08 3.56 5.22
C ALA A 121 -7.49 2.13 5.54
N MET A 122 -7.33 1.76 6.82
CA MET A 122 -7.91 0.54 7.39
C MET A 122 -9.40 0.80 7.66
N GLY A 123 -10.29 0.04 7.01
CA GLY A 123 -11.72 0.37 7.01
C GLY A 123 -12.50 -0.14 8.23
N LYS A 124 -12.01 -1.20 8.89
CA LYS A 124 -12.71 -1.84 10.02
C LYS A 124 -12.25 -1.33 11.39
N VAL A 125 -10.93 -1.11 11.51
CA VAL A 125 -10.29 -0.57 12.72
C VAL A 125 -10.06 0.93 12.59
N GLY A 126 -9.97 1.44 11.36
CA GLY A 126 -9.75 2.85 11.07
C GLY A 126 -10.91 3.75 11.50
N SER A 127 -10.59 5.00 11.79
CA SER A 127 -11.60 6.02 12.06
C SER A 127 -12.29 6.44 10.74
N ASP A 128 -13.54 6.86 10.83
CA ASP A 128 -14.28 7.43 9.69
C ASP A 128 -13.49 8.58 9.05
N ILE A 129 -12.77 9.38 9.86
CA ILE A 129 -11.91 10.48 9.39
C ILE A 129 -10.75 9.98 8.54
N ALA A 130 -10.13 8.85 8.91
CA ALA A 130 -9.04 8.26 8.12
C ALA A 130 -9.57 7.70 6.79
N VAL A 131 -10.75 7.08 6.80
CA VAL A 131 -11.42 6.57 5.60
C VAL A 131 -11.79 7.72 4.65
N ASP A 132 -12.33 8.82 5.17
CA ASP A 132 -12.68 10.00 4.39
C ASP A 132 -11.46 10.73 3.80
N ALA A 133 -10.30 10.61 4.44
CA ALA A 133 -9.04 11.20 3.96
C ALA A 133 -8.31 10.35 2.93
N ALA A 134 -8.64 9.06 2.81
CA ALA A 134 -7.94 8.11 1.96
C ALA A 134 -8.57 7.97 0.58
N ASP A 135 -7.76 7.53 -0.40
CA ASP A 135 -8.24 7.17 -1.74
C ASP A 135 -8.79 5.75 -1.80
N ILE A 136 -8.32 4.89 -0.89
CA ILE A 136 -8.68 3.47 -0.82
C ILE A 136 -8.96 3.10 0.64
N ALA A 137 -10.06 2.40 0.90
CA ALA A 137 -10.36 1.81 2.20
C ALA A 137 -10.30 0.27 2.13
N LEU A 138 -9.56 -0.35 3.03
CA LEU A 138 -9.50 -1.80 3.18
C LEU A 138 -10.62 -2.26 4.13
N VAL A 139 -11.75 -2.67 3.59
CA VAL A 139 -12.99 -2.94 4.33
C VAL A 139 -12.82 -3.96 5.46
N ASP A 140 -12.02 -5.01 5.24
CA ASP A 140 -11.80 -6.08 6.22
C ASP A 140 -10.42 -5.99 6.91
N ASP A 141 -9.71 -4.86 6.80
CA ASP A 141 -8.34 -4.66 7.30
C ASP A 141 -7.35 -5.73 6.79
N GLU A 142 -7.64 -6.29 5.64
CA GLU A 142 -6.82 -7.34 5.04
C GLU A 142 -5.60 -6.75 4.33
N ILE A 143 -4.59 -6.34 5.10
CA ILE A 143 -3.31 -5.86 4.55
C ILE A 143 -2.62 -6.85 3.61
N ARG A 144 -2.96 -8.14 3.71
CA ARG A 144 -2.49 -9.20 2.79
C ARG A 144 -2.88 -8.96 1.34
N GLU A 145 -3.91 -8.16 1.09
CA GLU A 145 -4.36 -7.81 -0.25
C GLU A 145 -3.48 -6.73 -0.92
N LEU A 146 -2.68 -5.98 -0.16
CA LEU A 146 -1.85 -4.90 -0.71
C LEU A 146 -0.89 -5.35 -1.83
N PRO A 147 -0.13 -6.46 -1.70
CA PRO A 147 0.71 -6.92 -2.80
C PRO A 147 -0.09 -7.34 -4.04
N HIS A 148 -1.32 -7.82 -3.85
CA HIS A 148 -2.22 -8.14 -4.96
C HIS A 148 -2.74 -6.87 -5.64
N LEU A 149 -3.18 -5.89 -4.87
CA LEU A 149 -3.62 -4.59 -5.35
C LEU A 149 -2.55 -3.90 -6.19
N LEU A 150 -1.31 -3.85 -5.69
CA LEU A 150 -0.18 -3.27 -6.41
C LEU A 150 0.12 -4.00 -7.73
N ARG A 151 0.07 -5.32 -7.75
CA ARG A 151 0.26 -6.11 -8.99
C ARG A 151 -0.89 -5.89 -9.97
N LEU A 152 -2.12 -5.85 -9.48
CA LEU A 152 -3.31 -5.59 -10.30
C LEU A 152 -3.24 -4.21 -10.95
N SER A 153 -2.90 -3.18 -10.17
CA SER A 153 -2.72 -1.81 -10.66
C SER A 153 -1.68 -1.74 -11.79
N LYS A 154 -0.50 -2.37 -11.61
CA LYS A 154 0.54 -2.43 -12.65
C LYS A 154 0.06 -3.13 -13.92
N ARG A 155 -0.65 -4.24 -13.76
CA ARG A 155 -1.22 -4.97 -14.91
C ARG A 155 -2.28 -4.14 -15.62
N MET A 156 -3.15 -3.46 -14.87
CA MET A 156 -4.15 -2.55 -15.42
C MET A 156 -3.50 -1.45 -16.27
N MET A 157 -2.44 -0.80 -15.74
CA MET A 157 -1.71 0.22 -16.49
C MET A 157 -1.07 -0.33 -17.76
N THR A 158 -0.55 -1.55 -17.72
CA THR A 158 0.00 -2.22 -18.93
C THR A 158 -1.12 -2.47 -19.95
N THR A 159 -2.27 -2.96 -19.51
CA THR A 159 -3.43 -3.19 -20.39
C THR A 159 -3.92 -1.88 -21.02
N ILE A 160 -4.01 -0.80 -20.24
CA ILE A 160 -4.41 0.52 -20.74
C ILE A 160 -3.44 1.01 -21.82
N LYS A 161 -2.12 0.95 -21.56
CA LYS A 161 -1.10 1.34 -22.52
C LYS A 161 -1.17 0.53 -23.81
N LEU A 162 -1.34 -0.80 -23.69
CA LEU A 162 -1.46 -1.70 -24.84
C LEU A 162 -2.70 -1.36 -25.67
N ASN A 163 -3.87 -1.20 -25.04
CA ASN A 163 -5.12 -0.89 -25.70
C ASN A 163 -5.05 0.46 -26.41
N LEU A 164 -4.45 1.48 -25.74
CA LEU A 164 -4.28 2.80 -26.33
C LEU A 164 -3.37 2.76 -27.56
N THR A 165 -2.21 2.11 -27.42
CA THR A 165 -1.26 1.95 -28.54
C THR A 165 -1.90 1.21 -29.70
N PHE A 166 -2.61 0.11 -29.42
CA PHE A 166 -3.31 -0.65 -30.44
C PHE A 166 -4.37 0.19 -31.17
N SER A 167 -5.23 0.89 -30.44
CA SER A 167 -6.27 1.76 -31.02
C SER A 167 -5.70 2.89 -31.86
N MET A 168 -4.65 3.56 -31.35
CA MET A 168 -3.99 4.65 -32.10
C MET A 168 -3.34 4.13 -33.39
N THR A 169 -2.65 2.99 -33.32
CA THR A 169 -2.01 2.37 -34.50
C THR A 169 -3.07 1.96 -35.52
N LEU A 170 -4.15 1.32 -35.08
CA LEU A 170 -5.25 0.91 -35.97
C LEU A 170 -5.86 2.11 -36.68
N ASN A 171 -6.16 3.18 -35.95
CA ASN A 171 -6.72 4.40 -36.50
C ASN A 171 -5.76 5.08 -37.48
N PHE A 172 -4.45 5.18 -37.13
CA PHE A 172 -3.45 5.74 -38.02
C PHE A 172 -3.36 4.98 -39.35
N ILE A 173 -3.30 3.65 -39.29
CA ILE A 173 -3.30 2.80 -40.51
C ILE A 173 -4.58 3.02 -41.33
N ALA A 174 -5.73 3.05 -40.68
CA ALA A 174 -7.02 3.27 -41.35
C ALA A 174 -7.06 4.63 -42.07
N ILE A 175 -6.54 5.70 -41.45
CA ILE A 175 -6.44 7.03 -42.06
C ILE A 175 -5.55 7.00 -43.30
N VAL A 176 -4.36 6.41 -43.20
CA VAL A 176 -3.41 6.29 -44.34
C VAL A 176 -4.08 5.55 -45.52
N LEU A 177 -4.73 4.42 -45.23
CA LEU A 177 -5.41 3.62 -46.26
C LEU A 177 -6.63 4.32 -46.86
N ALA A 178 -7.31 5.17 -46.09
CA ALA A 178 -8.42 5.98 -46.58
C ALA A 178 -7.92 7.10 -47.52
N ILE A 179 -6.81 7.79 -47.17
CA ILE A 179 -6.22 8.85 -48.00
C ILE A 179 -5.70 8.27 -49.32
N THR A 180 -5.13 7.08 -49.32
CA THR A 180 -4.66 6.38 -50.52
C THR A 180 -5.79 5.80 -51.38
N GLY A 181 -7.05 5.89 -50.94
CA GLY A 181 -8.20 5.35 -51.66
C GLY A 181 -8.33 3.83 -51.60
N VAL A 182 -7.48 3.15 -50.84
CA VAL A 182 -7.49 1.67 -50.69
C VAL A 182 -8.60 1.21 -49.75
N LEU A 183 -8.95 2.02 -48.73
CA LEU A 183 -9.94 1.65 -47.72
C LEU A 183 -11.31 2.20 -48.11
N ASN A 184 -12.28 1.29 -48.29
CA ASN A 184 -13.67 1.65 -48.40
C ASN A 184 -14.23 2.11 -47.04
N PRO A 185 -15.06 3.18 -46.97
CA PRO A 185 -15.63 3.66 -45.72
C PRO A 185 -16.38 2.60 -44.91
N VAL A 186 -17.09 1.68 -45.54
CA VAL A 186 -17.83 0.59 -44.89
C VAL A 186 -16.85 -0.38 -44.21
N VAL A 187 -15.78 -0.76 -44.91
CA VAL A 187 -14.74 -1.65 -44.39
C VAL A 187 -13.98 -0.97 -43.25
N GLY A 188 -13.71 0.33 -43.38
CA GLY A 188 -13.09 1.13 -42.31
C GLY A 188 -13.90 1.13 -41.02
N ALA A 189 -15.23 1.32 -41.14
CA ALA A 189 -16.14 1.27 -39.99
C ALA A 189 -16.18 -0.13 -39.34
N LEU A 190 -16.19 -1.19 -40.11
CA LEU A 190 -16.15 -2.57 -39.59
C LEU A 190 -14.85 -2.87 -38.87
N VAL A 191 -13.69 -2.47 -39.41
CA VAL A 191 -12.37 -2.64 -38.76
C VAL A 191 -12.30 -1.88 -37.45
N HIS A 192 -12.77 -0.61 -37.42
CA HIS A 192 -12.83 0.18 -36.20
C HIS A 192 -13.70 -0.47 -35.11
N ASN A 193 -14.89 -0.95 -35.46
CA ASN A 193 -15.78 -1.62 -34.53
C ASN A 193 -15.18 -2.93 -34.02
N ALA A 194 -14.56 -3.73 -34.86
CA ALA A 194 -13.86 -4.96 -34.47
C ALA A 194 -12.68 -4.66 -33.51
N GLY A 195 -11.91 -3.59 -33.79
CA GLY A 195 -10.85 -3.13 -32.92
C GLY A 195 -11.36 -2.71 -31.54
N SER A 196 -12.49 -2.01 -31.47
CA SER A 196 -13.13 -1.61 -30.22
C SER A 196 -13.58 -2.84 -29.40
N VAL A 197 -14.16 -3.85 -30.03
CA VAL A 197 -14.54 -5.10 -29.37
C VAL A 197 -13.33 -5.83 -28.79
N LEU A 198 -12.22 -5.88 -29.52
CA LEU A 198 -10.97 -6.49 -29.03
C LEU A 198 -10.42 -5.77 -27.80
N VAL A 199 -10.44 -4.44 -27.78
CA VAL A 199 -10.05 -3.63 -26.62
C VAL A 199 -10.94 -3.92 -25.41
N ILE A 200 -12.25 -4.03 -25.60
CA ILE A 200 -13.19 -4.36 -24.53
C ILE A 200 -12.90 -5.75 -23.97
N ILE A 201 -12.71 -6.74 -24.84
CA ILE A 201 -12.40 -8.13 -24.43
C ILE A 201 -11.08 -8.15 -23.64
N ASN A 202 -10.02 -7.49 -24.14
CA ASN A 202 -8.73 -7.42 -23.45
C ASN A 202 -8.86 -6.77 -22.06
N SER A 203 -9.67 -5.73 -21.94
CA SER A 203 -9.95 -5.08 -20.66
C SER A 203 -10.75 -5.99 -19.71
N ALA A 204 -11.76 -6.71 -20.24
CA ALA A 204 -12.58 -7.64 -19.47
C ALA A 204 -11.77 -8.83 -18.91
N LEU A 205 -10.69 -9.23 -19.56
CA LEU A 205 -9.80 -10.28 -19.06
C LEU A 205 -9.13 -9.92 -17.73
N LEU A 206 -9.06 -8.62 -17.36
CA LEU A 206 -8.59 -8.21 -16.04
C LEU A 206 -9.51 -8.69 -14.91
N LEU A 207 -10.82 -8.83 -15.15
CA LEU A 207 -11.79 -9.31 -14.17
C LEU A 207 -11.57 -10.78 -13.79
N THR A 208 -10.98 -11.55 -14.68
CA THR A 208 -10.67 -12.97 -14.46
C THR A 208 -9.31 -13.20 -13.83
N TRP A 209 -8.54 -12.12 -13.61
CA TRP A 209 -7.19 -12.21 -13.07
C TRP A 209 -7.22 -12.51 -11.57
N LYS A 210 -6.99 -13.77 -11.23
CA LYS A 210 -7.03 -14.27 -9.85
C LYS A 210 -5.72 -13.98 -9.12
N LYS A 211 -5.83 -13.81 -7.81
CA LYS A 211 -4.72 -13.77 -6.86
C LYS A 211 -3.87 -15.04 -7.04
N LYS A 212 -2.57 -14.87 -7.29
CA LYS A 212 -1.63 -16.00 -7.38
C LYS A 212 -1.37 -16.49 -5.94
N ASN A 213 -2.14 -17.45 -5.48
CA ASN A 213 -1.87 -18.13 -4.22
C ASN A 213 -0.59 -18.95 -4.38
N LYS A 214 0.48 -18.55 -3.67
CA LYS A 214 1.72 -19.32 -3.55
C LYS A 214 1.61 -20.47 -2.52
N THR A 215 0.44 -20.83 -2.10
CA THR A 215 0.21 -22.03 -1.31
C THR A 215 -0.40 -23.08 -2.23
N GLY A 216 0.48 -23.98 -2.71
CA GLY A 216 0.01 -25.26 -3.25
C GLY A 216 -0.71 -26.01 -2.13
N THR A 217 -2.00 -26.00 -2.20
CA THR A 217 -2.91 -27.05 -1.74
C THR A 217 -4.27 -26.69 -2.32
N GLU A 218 -4.63 -27.35 -3.39
CA GLU A 218 -6.02 -27.47 -3.83
C GLU A 218 -6.81 -28.13 -2.69
N ARG A 219 -7.86 -27.49 -2.25
CA ARG A 219 -9.05 -28.15 -1.73
C ARG A 219 -10.28 -27.41 -2.21
#